data_f9749496c2ffa334b8cb491178020820
#
_entry.id   f9749496c2ffa334b8cb491178020820
#
_cell.length_a   1.000
_cell.length_b   1.000
_cell.length_c   1.000
_cell.angle_alpha   90.00
_cell.angle_beta   90.00
_cell.angle_gamma   90.00
#
_symmetry.space_group_name_H-M   'P 1'
#
loop_
_entity.id
_entity.type
_entity.pdbx_description
1 polymer ?
#
loop_
_entity_poly.entity_id
_entity_poly.type
_entity_poly.pdbx_seq_one_letter_code
_entity_poly.pdbx_strand_id
1 'polypeptide(L)'
;MNMKLCVDTSDNKKIIIGLDEKRWEFETKEPKSQKLLELIDKTLKKQKKTLKDITEIKINLGPGSFTGLRVGISVANALAWALGIKVNGKEMVEPKYN
;
A
#
# COMPACT_ATOMS: atom_id res chain seq x y z
N MET A 1 -5.05 18.17 3.97
CA MET A 1 -5.11 17.98 2.52
C MET A 1 -5.41 16.53 2.19
N ASN A 2 -6.12 16.31 1.09
CA ASN A 2 -6.49 14.96 0.70
C ASN A 2 -5.36 14.33 -0.14
N MET A 3 -4.94 13.15 0.26
CA MET A 3 -3.92 12.42 -0.49
C MET A 3 -4.29 10.93 -0.51
N LYS A 4 -4.25 10.36 -1.69
CA LYS A 4 -4.53 8.95 -1.87
C LYS A 4 -3.22 8.17 -1.95
N LEU A 5 -3.10 7.15 -1.09
CA LEU A 5 -1.99 6.20 -1.14
C LEU A 5 -2.43 4.99 -1.93
N CYS A 6 -1.69 4.65 -2.97
CA CYS A 6 -1.92 3.43 -3.75
C CYS A 6 -0.76 2.47 -3.52
N VAL A 7 -1.07 1.20 -3.33
CA VAL A 7 -0.06 0.17 -3.10
C VAL A 7 -0.41 -1.04 -3.95
N ASP A 8 0.60 -1.60 -4.60
CA ASP A 8 0.45 -2.82 -5.38
C ASP A 8 1.61 -3.76 -5.07
N THR A 9 1.29 -4.87 -4.43
CA THR A 9 2.24 -5.93 -4.10
C THR A 9 1.85 -7.24 -4.77
N SER A 10 1.09 -7.17 -5.85
CA SER A 10 0.63 -8.36 -6.58
C SER A 10 1.76 -9.11 -7.29
N ASP A 11 2.85 -8.42 -7.59
CA ASP A 11 4.05 -9.04 -8.16
C ASP A 11 5.02 -9.29 -7.00
N ASN A 12 5.49 -10.54 -6.84
CA ASN A 12 6.37 -10.88 -5.74
C ASN A 12 7.80 -10.34 -5.88
N LYS A 13 8.12 -9.68 -6.98
CA LYS A 13 9.46 -9.13 -7.24
C LYS A 13 9.50 -7.62 -7.25
N LYS A 14 8.37 -6.95 -7.12
CA LYS A 14 8.36 -5.50 -7.07
C LYS A 14 7.18 -4.98 -6.25
N ILE A 15 7.38 -3.78 -5.73
CA ILE A 15 6.36 -3.06 -4.97
C ILE A 15 6.13 -1.74 -5.70
N ILE A 16 4.88 -1.39 -5.91
CA ILE A 16 4.51 -0.12 -6.51
C ILE A 16 3.81 0.72 -5.45
N ILE A 17 4.27 1.95 -5.28
CA ILE A 17 3.67 2.90 -4.35
C ILE A 17 3.28 4.14 -5.13
N GLY A 18 2.04 4.58 -4.96
CA GLY A 18 1.55 5.80 -5.59
C GLY A 18 1.06 6.78 -4.55
N LEU A 19 1.33 8.05 -4.76
CA LEU A 19 0.76 9.15 -3.98
C LEU A 19 0.07 10.08 -4.99
N ASP A 20 -1.25 10.05 -4.98
CA ASP A 20 -2.09 10.72 -5.97
C ASP A 20 -1.71 10.27 -7.38
N GLU A 21 -1.16 11.14 -8.22
CA GLU A 21 -0.81 10.80 -9.60
C GLU A 21 0.63 10.33 -9.77
N LYS A 22 1.45 10.43 -8.74
CA LYS A 22 2.86 10.00 -8.81
C LYS A 22 3.00 8.55 -8.42
N ARG A 23 3.91 7.84 -9.06
CA ARG A 23 4.14 6.41 -8.83
C ARG A 23 5.62 6.09 -8.79
N TRP A 24 5.99 5.17 -7.92
CA TRP A 24 7.34 4.66 -7.79
C TRP A 24 7.32 3.15 -7.77
N GLU A 25 8.27 2.51 -8.45
CA GLU A 25 8.44 1.07 -8.42
C GLU A 25 9.73 0.73 -7.70
N PHE A 26 9.67 -0.29 -6.87
CA PHE A 26 10.82 -0.78 -6.10
C PHE A 26 10.97 -2.27 -6.33
N GLU A 27 12.18 -2.71 -6.65
CA GLU A 27 12.46 -4.13 -6.77
C GLU A 27 12.60 -4.73 -5.40
N THR A 28 12.15 -5.96 -5.23
CA THR A 28 12.28 -6.70 -3.99
C THR A 28 12.47 -8.18 -4.31
N LYS A 29 13.21 -8.90 -3.46
CA LYS A 29 13.36 -10.34 -3.64
C LYS A 29 12.10 -11.06 -3.20
N GLU A 30 11.48 -10.56 -2.15
CA GLU A 30 10.16 -11.01 -1.71
C GLU A 30 9.51 -9.89 -0.90
N PRO A 31 8.20 -9.70 -1.03
CA PRO A 31 7.52 -8.66 -0.26
C PRO A 31 7.47 -9.05 1.22
N LYS A 32 7.79 -8.08 2.06
CA LYS A 32 7.68 -8.20 3.53
C LYS A 32 7.01 -6.95 4.05
N SER A 33 6.19 -7.12 5.09
CA SER A 33 5.46 -6.00 5.67
C SER A 33 6.37 -4.88 6.13
N GLN A 34 7.49 -5.22 6.78
CA GLN A 34 8.44 -4.23 7.24
C GLN A 34 9.04 -3.43 6.08
N LYS A 35 9.40 -4.12 5.00
CA LYS A 35 9.95 -3.47 3.82
C LYS A 35 8.94 -2.53 3.18
N LEU A 36 7.70 -2.97 3.07
CA LEU A 36 6.64 -2.14 2.52
C LEU A 36 6.43 -0.89 3.36
N LEU A 37 6.39 -1.02 4.68
CA LEU A 37 6.24 0.13 5.56
C LEU A 37 7.40 1.11 5.42
N GLU A 38 8.63 0.59 5.33
CA GLU A 38 9.81 1.42 5.11
C GLU A 38 9.73 2.20 3.81
N LEU A 39 9.27 1.54 2.74
CA LEU A 39 9.16 2.19 1.42
C LEU A 39 8.06 3.25 1.42
N ILE A 40 6.95 2.99 2.08
CA ILE A 40 5.88 3.98 2.20
C ILE A 40 6.41 5.21 2.94
N ASP A 41 7.06 5.00 4.08
CA ASP A 41 7.62 6.09 4.88
C ASP A 41 8.65 6.89 4.07
N LYS A 42 9.55 6.21 3.40
CA LYS A 42 10.58 6.84 2.58
C LYS A 42 9.97 7.68 1.45
N THR A 43 8.95 7.13 0.80
CA THR A 43 8.26 7.83 -0.29
C THR A 43 7.57 9.09 0.22
N LEU A 44 6.88 8.99 1.35
CA LEU A 44 6.22 10.13 1.97
C LEU A 44 7.22 11.23 2.31
N LYS A 45 8.32 10.87 2.95
CA LYS A 45 9.34 11.85 3.33
C LYS A 45 9.95 12.54 2.12
N LYS A 46 10.18 11.80 1.06
CA LYS A 46 10.71 12.35 -0.19
C LYS A 46 9.78 13.40 -0.78
N GLN A 47 8.49 13.23 -0.60
CA GLN A 47 7.47 14.16 -1.08
C GLN A 47 7.08 15.19 -0.02
N LYS A 48 7.79 15.22 1.11
CA LYS A 48 7.52 16.14 2.23
C LYS A 48 6.11 15.97 2.77
N LYS A 49 5.66 14.71 2.87
CA LYS A 49 4.35 14.33 3.38
C LYS A 49 4.50 13.41 4.58
N THR A 50 3.40 13.25 5.33
CA THR A 50 3.35 12.35 6.47
C THR A 50 2.17 11.41 6.34
N LEU A 51 2.12 10.39 7.20
CA LEU A 51 0.99 9.46 7.21
C LEU A 51 -0.34 10.18 7.43
N LYS A 52 -0.34 11.27 8.20
CA LYS A 52 -1.56 12.02 8.49
C LYS A 52 -2.15 12.70 7.26
N ASP A 53 -1.35 12.88 6.21
CA ASP A 53 -1.83 13.47 4.97
C ASP A 53 -2.65 12.49 4.14
N ILE A 54 -2.55 11.19 4.43
CA ILE A 54 -3.28 10.16 3.69
C ILE A 54 -4.74 10.15 4.12
N THR A 55 -5.64 10.31 3.17
CA THR A 55 -7.08 10.32 3.45
C THR A 55 -7.81 9.11 2.88
N GLU A 56 -7.18 8.36 2.00
CA GLU A 56 -7.72 7.09 1.51
C GLU A 56 -6.59 6.20 1.02
N ILE A 57 -6.83 4.90 1.04
CA ILE A 57 -5.87 3.92 0.57
C ILE A 57 -6.51 3.08 -0.53
N LYS A 58 -5.76 2.84 -1.60
CA LYS A 58 -6.12 1.88 -2.63
C LYS A 58 -5.07 0.79 -2.68
N ILE A 59 -5.52 -0.46 -2.63
CA ILE A 59 -4.65 -1.62 -2.64
C ILE A 59 -5.12 -2.59 -3.73
N ASN A 60 -4.18 -3.17 -4.47
CA ASN A 60 -4.52 -4.21 -5.43
C ASN A 60 -4.87 -5.48 -4.67
N LEU A 61 -6.10 -5.97 -4.86
CA LEU A 61 -6.61 -7.17 -4.20
C LEU A 61 -6.29 -8.46 -4.94
N GLY A 62 -5.72 -8.35 -6.12
CA GLY A 62 -5.40 -9.49 -6.96
C GLY A 62 -6.18 -9.46 -8.26
N PRO A 63 -5.94 -10.45 -9.13
CA PRO A 63 -5.08 -11.62 -8.90
C PRO A 63 -3.60 -11.27 -8.87
N GLY A 64 -2.80 -12.17 -8.29
CA GLY A 64 -1.36 -11.99 -8.20
C GLY A 64 -0.72 -12.95 -7.23
N SER A 65 0.52 -12.66 -6.85
CA SER A 65 1.27 -13.47 -5.89
C SER A 65 0.52 -13.57 -4.56
N PHE A 66 0.30 -14.80 -4.13
CA PHE A 66 -0.40 -15.06 -2.86
C PHE A 66 0.27 -14.33 -1.68
N THR A 67 1.57 -14.52 -1.54
CA THR A 67 2.35 -13.91 -0.46
C THR A 67 2.35 -12.39 -0.58
N GLY A 68 2.59 -11.88 -1.78
CA GLY A 68 2.63 -10.44 -2.03
C GLY A 68 1.31 -9.77 -1.71
N LEU A 69 0.21 -10.34 -2.18
CA LEU A 69 -1.13 -9.77 -1.93
C LEU A 69 -1.41 -9.68 -0.43
N ARG A 70 -1.09 -10.73 0.31
CA ARG A 70 -1.33 -10.74 1.76
C ARG A 70 -0.54 -9.67 2.49
N VAL A 71 0.71 -9.46 2.10
CA VAL A 71 1.55 -8.43 2.70
C VAL A 71 0.94 -7.05 2.49
N GLY A 72 0.61 -6.72 1.25
CA GLY A 72 0.05 -5.41 0.92
C GLY A 72 -1.29 -5.15 1.59
N ILE A 73 -2.17 -6.14 1.54
CA ILE A 73 -3.51 -6.01 2.13
C ILE A 73 -3.44 -5.88 3.64
N SER A 74 -2.58 -6.67 4.30
CA SER A 74 -2.36 -6.58 5.74
C SER A 74 -1.92 -5.19 6.16
N VAL A 75 -0.92 -4.65 5.45
CA VAL A 75 -0.39 -3.32 5.74
C VAL A 75 -1.44 -2.25 5.47
N ALA A 76 -2.15 -2.36 4.35
CA ALA A 76 -3.20 -1.39 4.01
C ALA A 76 -4.33 -1.38 5.03
N ASN A 77 -4.80 -2.55 5.45
CA ASN A 77 -5.84 -2.65 6.48
C ASN A 77 -5.38 -2.04 7.81
N ALA A 78 -4.14 -2.33 8.21
CA ALA A 78 -3.60 -1.83 9.47
C ALA A 78 -3.47 -0.30 9.43
N LEU A 79 -2.98 0.25 8.33
CA LEU A 79 -2.85 1.70 8.17
C LEU A 79 -4.23 2.37 8.15
N ALA A 80 -5.18 1.79 7.42
CA ALA A 80 -6.53 2.34 7.34
C ALA A 80 -7.17 2.41 8.73
N TRP A 81 -7.03 1.33 9.49
CA TRP A 81 -7.56 1.28 10.85
C TRP A 81 -6.88 2.32 11.75
N ALA A 82 -5.56 2.37 11.72
CA ALA A 82 -4.78 3.28 12.56
C ALA A 82 -5.06 4.75 12.25
N LEU A 83 -5.27 5.08 10.98
CA LEU A 83 -5.52 6.45 10.55
C LEU A 83 -7.02 6.81 10.53
N GLY A 84 -7.90 5.84 10.77
CA GLY A 84 -9.34 6.07 10.72
C GLY A 84 -9.85 6.40 9.32
N ILE A 85 -9.25 5.80 8.30
CA ILE A 85 -9.62 6.03 6.92
C ILE A 85 -10.00 4.71 6.24
N LYS A 86 -10.49 4.78 5.01
CA LYS A 86 -10.95 3.59 4.30
C LYS A 86 -9.93 3.08 3.31
N VAL A 87 -9.99 1.78 3.06
CA VAL A 87 -9.19 1.11 2.03
C VAL A 87 -10.14 0.56 0.98
N ASN A 88 -9.92 0.97 -0.28
CA ASN A 88 -10.82 0.65 -1.40
C ASN A 88 -12.28 1.02 -1.07
N GLY A 89 -12.49 2.10 -0.33
CA GLY A 89 -13.81 2.56 0.08
C GLY A 89 -14.46 1.74 1.19
N LYS A 90 -13.73 0.82 1.81
CA LYS A 90 -14.24 -0.08 2.86
C LYS A 90 -13.40 0.04 4.12
N GLU A 91 -13.92 -0.42 5.24
CA GLU A 91 -13.16 -0.45 6.48
C GLU A 91 -12.03 -1.48 6.44
N MET A 92 -12.25 -2.58 5.73
CA MET A 92 -11.29 -3.68 5.62
C MET A 92 -11.51 -4.39 4.29
N VAL A 93 -10.44 -4.93 3.72
CA VAL A 93 -10.50 -5.69 2.47
C VAL A 93 -9.81 -7.04 2.63
N GLU A 94 -10.14 -7.96 1.74
CA GLU A 94 -9.56 -9.29 1.69
C GLU A 94 -9.01 -9.57 0.30
N PRO A 95 -7.99 -10.45 0.19
CA PRO A 95 -7.41 -10.74 -1.11
C PRO A 95 -8.35 -11.55 -2.01
N LYS A 96 -8.21 -11.34 -3.30
CA LYS A 96 -8.90 -12.11 -4.33
C LYS A 96 -7.86 -12.97 -5.03
N TYR A 97 -7.97 -14.29 -4.91
CA TYR A 97 -6.95 -15.21 -5.40
C TYR A 97 -7.18 -15.75 -6.79
N ASN A 98 -8.29 -15.44 -7.39
CA ASN A 98 -8.56 -15.95 -8.74
C ASN A 98 -9.18 -14.92 -9.65
#